data_4e5c53f713618c188d6716c6f8ec996d
#
_entry.id   4e5c53f713618c188d6716c6f8ec996d
#
_cell.length_a   1.000
_cell.length_b   1.000
_cell.length_c   1.000
_cell.angle_alpha   90.00
_cell.angle_beta   90.00
_cell.angle_gamma   90.00
#
_symmetry.space_group_name_H-M   'P 1'
#
loop_
_entity.id
_entity.type
_entity.pdbx_description
1 polymer ?
#
loop_
_entity_poly.entity_id
_entity_poly.type
_entity_poly.pdbx_seq_one_letter_code
_entity_poly.pdbx_strand_id
1 'polypeptide(L)'
;MAAISRRDFLQKSAAVVVATLGSTVGPFVGLSARAANAGPKFAAQNGGYGPLVAVRDLRDGVERLFLPEGFQYRSFGVRNTPLTEEATLTPGRHDGMAVFSWKQGKVRIVRNHEQTQPNPVGAFGDLGHAYDPAAPGGTTTLEISPTADAVSSWVSLNGTTFNCAGGASPWGTWLTCEETPNGVDQQRSFLIGPNDPDDLTYTQKHGYLFEVPVSRGPGELEVADPIVAAGRFAHEAAAVDPGTGDVYMTEDDFAYASGFYRYRPPNRPDEDKRIADGGALQILGVIPPGASEPVTMDLHADQAPGTTYRVAWIPIEVPDPEFAPGLSNDEAARVVFQEGESKGGARFSRLEGMDYFDGKIFFVSTEGGGPFDSDPPPNGSAGFGGGYGQVWMYDITNETLTLVFESPGPDVLDFPDNITVSPRRKSVILCEDSSAGNMLRALTRDGLIFDFALNNVASGVDEFSGATFGPGGQVLYANMQANGITYAIWGPWSNGLI
;
A
#
# COMPACT_ATOMS: atom_id res chain seq x y z
N MET A 1 -33.20 -2.20 -28.18
CA MET A 1 -32.92 -2.70 -26.84
C MET A 1 -33.01 -1.49 -25.91
N ALA A 2 -33.92 -1.49 -24.96
CA ALA A 2 -34.13 -0.35 -24.06
C ALA A 2 -33.07 -0.39 -22.96
N ALA A 3 -32.41 0.72 -22.74
CA ALA A 3 -31.42 0.87 -21.68
C ALA A 3 -32.12 0.74 -20.31
N ILE A 4 -31.65 -0.17 -19.50
CA ILE A 4 -32.08 -0.33 -18.09
C ILE A 4 -31.53 0.86 -17.31
N SER A 5 -32.42 1.56 -16.58
CA SER A 5 -32.01 2.72 -15.78
C SER A 5 -31.22 2.27 -14.55
N ARG A 6 -30.26 3.10 -14.10
CA ARG A 6 -29.43 2.88 -12.88
C ARG A 6 -30.27 2.52 -11.65
N ARG A 7 -31.52 2.95 -11.58
CA ARG A 7 -32.44 2.72 -10.46
C ARG A 7 -33.00 1.28 -10.44
N ASP A 8 -33.12 0.63 -11.60
CA ASP A 8 -33.69 -0.71 -11.72
C ASP A 8 -32.66 -1.81 -11.44
N PHE A 9 -31.37 -1.51 -11.62
CA PHE A 9 -30.26 -2.42 -11.31
C PHE A 9 -30.09 -2.61 -9.80
N LEU A 10 -30.24 -1.54 -9.03
CA LEU A 10 -30.07 -1.55 -7.58
C LEU A 10 -31.18 -2.26 -6.79
N GLN A 11 -32.34 -2.54 -7.42
CA GLN A 11 -33.48 -3.19 -6.75
C GLN A 11 -33.52 -4.72 -6.88
N LYS A 12 -32.65 -5.36 -7.68
CA LYS A 12 -32.73 -6.78 -7.98
C LYS A 12 -31.69 -7.68 -7.30
N SER A 13 -30.80 -7.15 -6.49
CA SER A 13 -29.68 -7.90 -5.88
C SER A 13 -29.86 -8.26 -4.40
N ALA A 14 -31.08 -8.31 -3.88
CA ALA A 14 -31.34 -8.60 -2.46
C ALA A 14 -32.04 -9.97 -2.29
N ALA A 15 -31.26 -11.04 -2.21
CA ALA A 15 -31.69 -12.28 -1.53
C ALA A 15 -30.45 -13.10 -1.13
N VAL A 16 -30.05 -13.04 0.13
CA VAL A 16 -28.97 -13.83 0.70
C VAL A 16 -29.39 -14.50 2.00
N VAL A 17 -28.98 -15.74 2.12
CA VAL A 17 -29.17 -16.63 3.26
C VAL A 17 -28.26 -16.22 4.41
N VAL A 18 -28.82 -15.93 5.58
CA VAL A 18 -28.09 -15.70 6.83
C VAL A 18 -27.89 -17.03 7.55
N ALA A 19 -26.67 -17.49 7.67
CA ALA A 19 -26.28 -18.54 8.60
C ALA A 19 -25.68 -17.91 9.85
N THR A 20 -26.39 -18.03 10.98
CA THR A 20 -25.92 -17.60 12.30
C THR A 20 -24.93 -18.62 12.88
N LEU A 21 -23.69 -18.21 13.08
CA LEU A 21 -22.74 -18.86 13.97
C LEU A 21 -22.36 -17.87 15.07
N GLY A 22 -22.73 -18.20 16.31
CA GLY A 22 -22.36 -17.41 17.47
C GLY A 22 -20.91 -17.72 17.89
N SER A 23 -20.08 -16.71 17.95
CA SER A 23 -18.83 -16.69 18.70
C SER A 23 -18.36 -15.25 18.90
N THR A 24 -17.61 -15.01 19.95
CA THR A 24 -17.14 -13.72 20.49
C THR A 24 -16.45 -12.85 19.42
N VAL A 25 -17.16 -11.81 19.01
CA VAL A 25 -16.90 -11.02 17.85
C VAL A 25 -16.09 -9.78 18.27
N GLY A 26 -14.86 -9.65 17.79
CA GLY A 26 -14.03 -8.47 18.00
C GLY A 26 -14.60 -7.21 17.32
N PRO A 27 -14.09 -6.01 17.66
CA PRO A 27 -14.71 -4.72 17.30
C PRO A 27 -14.89 -4.43 15.80
N PHE A 28 -14.24 -5.16 14.92
CA PHE A 28 -14.36 -4.97 13.46
C PHE A 28 -15.39 -5.89 12.76
N VAL A 29 -15.90 -6.92 13.42
CA VAL A 29 -16.98 -7.74 12.86
C VAL A 29 -18.32 -7.00 12.85
N GLY A 30 -18.43 -5.90 13.59
CA GLY A 30 -19.56 -4.97 13.46
C GLY A 30 -19.62 -4.24 12.12
N LEU A 31 -18.49 -4.05 11.44
CA LEU A 31 -18.42 -3.49 10.09
C LEU A 31 -19.14 -4.39 9.08
N SER A 32 -18.81 -5.67 9.08
CA SER A 32 -19.25 -6.63 8.10
C SER A 32 -20.74 -6.98 8.16
N ALA A 33 -21.30 -7.13 9.36
CA ALA A 33 -22.71 -7.51 9.51
C ALA A 33 -23.71 -6.37 9.21
N ARG A 34 -23.28 -5.11 9.25
CA ARG A 34 -24.11 -3.94 8.97
C ARG A 34 -24.03 -3.45 7.51
N ALA A 35 -22.89 -3.63 6.85
CA ALA A 35 -22.70 -3.25 5.45
C ALA A 35 -23.52 -4.13 4.49
N ALA A 36 -23.71 -5.41 4.80
CA ALA A 36 -24.44 -6.37 3.96
C ALA A 36 -25.90 -6.04 3.65
N ASN A 37 -26.51 -5.04 4.30
CA ASN A 37 -27.96 -4.74 4.18
C ASN A 37 -28.30 -3.34 3.65
N ALA A 38 -27.34 -2.53 3.24
CA ALA A 38 -27.60 -1.24 2.60
C ALA A 38 -26.36 -0.85 1.81
N GLY A 39 -26.52 -0.34 0.61
CA GLY A 39 -25.40 0.23 -0.17
C GLY A 39 -24.55 1.22 0.65
N PRO A 40 -23.43 1.68 0.13
CA PRO A 40 -22.47 2.50 0.87
C PRO A 40 -23.18 3.68 1.52
N LYS A 41 -22.93 3.87 2.80
CA LYS A 41 -23.50 4.96 3.56
C LYS A 41 -22.45 6.04 3.69
N PHE A 42 -22.72 7.20 3.10
CA PHE A 42 -21.94 8.38 3.40
C PHE A 42 -22.19 8.84 4.84
N ALA A 43 -21.11 9.13 5.54
CA ALA A 43 -21.22 9.71 6.87
C ALA A 43 -21.82 11.12 6.77
N ALA A 44 -22.87 11.39 7.57
CA ALA A 44 -23.47 12.69 7.61
C ALA A 44 -22.44 13.77 7.98
N GLN A 45 -22.57 14.95 7.36
CA GLN A 45 -21.67 16.09 7.60
C GLN A 45 -20.19 15.73 7.47
N ASN A 46 -19.85 14.93 6.49
CA ASN A 46 -18.47 14.50 6.23
C ASN A 46 -17.79 13.93 7.49
N GLY A 47 -18.41 12.92 8.08
CA GLY A 47 -17.88 12.27 9.28
C GLY A 47 -17.90 13.14 10.54
N GLY A 48 -18.69 14.22 10.55
CA GLY A 48 -18.79 15.20 11.64
C GLY A 48 -17.82 16.38 11.52
N TYR A 49 -16.93 16.37 10.54
CA TYR A 49 -15.95 17.45 10.33
C TYR A 49 -16.50 18.62 9.49
N GLY A 50 -17.63 18.46 8.81
CA GLY A 50 -18.19 19.46 7.91
C GLY A 50 -17.54 19.46 6.51
N PRO A 51 -17.86 20.48 5.68
CA PRO A 51 -17.37 20.54 4.31
C PRO A 51 -15.87 20.78 4.23
N LEU A 52 -15.27 20.32 3.14
CA LEU A 52 -13.88 20.65 2.81
C LEU A 52 -13.79 22.10 2.32
N VAL A 53 -12.78 22.82 2.80
CA VAL A 53 -12.46 24.19 2.39
C VAL A 53 -10.99 24.28 2.00
N ALA A 54 -10.65 25.21 1.09
CA ALA A 54 -9.26 25.47 0.74
C ALA A 54 -8.48 25.98 1.95
N VAL A 55 -7.38 25.32 2.29
CA VAL A 55 -6.53 25.67 3.42
C VAL A 55 -5.16 26.11 2.93
N ARG A 56 -4.61 27.17 3.54
CA ARG A 56 -3.27 27.67 3.20
C ARG A 56 -2.19 26.85 3.91
N ASP A 57 -1.21 26.43 3.13
CA ASP A 57 0.00 25.81 3.62
C ASP A 57 0.77 26.78 4.58
N LEU A 58 1.06 26.30 5.78
CA LEU A 58 1.79 27.09 6.77
C LEU A 58 3.27 27.32 6.41
N ARG A 59 3.78 26.62 5.39
CA ARG A 59 5.14 26.87 4.87
C ARG A 59 5.22 28.12 4.01
N ASP A 60 4.30 28.29 3.05
CA ASP A 60 4.43 29.30 1.99
C ASP A 60 3.11 29.99 1.61
N GLY A 61 2.00 29.65 2.24
CA GLY A 61 0.68 30.25 2.03
C GLY A 61 -0.06 29.76 0.78
N VAL A 62 0.47 28.81 0.02
CA VAL A 62 -0.18 28.24 -1.17
C VAL A 62 -1.28 27.26 -0.75
N GLU A 63 -2.42 27.30 -1.41
CA GLU A 63 -3.56 26.43 -1.15
C GLU A 63 -3.44 25.14 -1.96
N ARG A 64 -2.84 24.07 -1.36
CA ARG A 64 -2.62 22.77 -2.00
C ARG A 64 -3.65 21.73 -1.61
N LEU A 65 -4.33 21.91 -0.48
CA LEU A 65 -5.30 20.96 0.04
C LEU A 65 -6.62 21.65 0.37
N PHE A 66 -7.73 20.94 0.08
CA PHE A 66 -8.99 21.18 0.76
C PHE A 66 -9.06 20.23 1.98
N LEU A 67 -9.35 20.78 3.14
CA LEU A 67 -9.49 20.05 4.40
C LEU A 67 -10.75 20.51 5.13
N PRO A 68 -11.27 19.74 6.10
CA PRO A 68 -12.35 20.22 6.96
C PRO A 68 -11.94 21.47 7.74
N GLU A 69 -12.93 22.32 8.07
CA GLU A 69 -12.67 23.55 8.81
C GLU A 69 -11.97 23.29 10.16
N GLY A 70 -10.96 24.10 10.45
CA GLY A 70 -10.14 23.99 11.67
C GLY A 70 -8.94 23.07 11.53
N PHE A 71 -8.83 22.30 10.44
CA PHE A 71 -7.59 21.58 10.13
C PHE A 71 -6.56 22.51 9.50
N GLN A 72 -5.31 22.19 9.73
CA GLN A 72 -4.14 22.91 9.23
C GLN A 72 -3.13 21.90 8.67
N TYR A 73 -2.25 22.37 7.80
CA TYR A 73 -1.15 21.54 7.30
C TYR A 73 0.10 22.36 7.01
N ARG A 74 1.21 21.67 6.97
CA ARG A 74 2.50 22.19 6.51
C ARG A 74 3.13 21.18 5.53
N SER A 75 3.56 21.65 4.38
CA SER A 75 4.34 20.84 3.45
C SER A 75 5.83 20.92 3.76
N PHE A 76 6.54 19.82 3.48
CA PHE A 76 7.98 19.70 3.69
C PHE A 76 8.58 18.64 2.76
N GLY A 77 9.92 18.51 2.79
CA GLY A 77 10.64 17.47 2.06
C GLY A 77 10.38 17.48 0.55
N VAL A 78 10.35 18.67 -0.07
CA VAL A 78 9.97 18.88 -1.46
C VAL A 78 11.07 18.38 -2.41
N ARG A 79 10.69 17.65 -3.45
CA ARG A 79 11.61 17.16 -4.48
C ARG A 79 12.48 18.28 -5.06
N ASN A 80 13.68 17.94 -5.50
CA ASN A 80 14.65 18.85 -6.08
C ASN A 80 15.12 19.98 -5.13
N THR A 81 14.79 19.89 -3.83
CA THR A 81 15.43 20.73 -2.81
C THR A 81 16.57 19.95 -2.15
N PRO A 82 17.66 20.60 -1.73
CA PRO A 82 18.74 19.90 -1.03
C PRO A 82 18.22 19.17 0.22
N LEU A 83 18.71 17.96 0.46
CA LEU A 83 18.60 17.32 1.77
C LEU A 83 19.39 18.17 2.78
N THR A 84 18.93 18.25 4.03
CA THR A 84 19.53 19.19 4.99
C THR A 84 20.91 18.77 5.48
N GLU A 85 21.17 17.46 5.49
CA GLU A 85 22.40 16.89 6.03
C GLU A 85 23.38 16.44 4.92
N GLU A 86 22.99 16.57 3.65
CA GLU A 86 23.76 16.10 2.51
C GLU A 86 23.61 17.04 1.30
N ALA A 87 24.56 16.99 0.37
CA ALA A 87 24.48 17.75 -0.87
C ALA A 87 23.48 17.17 -1.89
N THR A 88 23.01 15.95 -1.66
CA THR A 88 22.03 15.26 -2.51
C THR A 88 20.72 16.01 -2.54
N LEU A 89 20.09 16.12 -3.72
CA LEU A 89 18.75 16.67 -3.84
C LEU A 89 17.72 15.64 -3.40
N THR A 90 16.64 16.08 -2.77
CA THR A 90 15.49 15.24 -2.43
C THR A 90 14.95 14.58 -3.70
N PRO A 91 14.94 13.24 -3.80
CA PRO A 91 14.37 12.55 -4.94
C PRO A 91 12.87 12.82 -5.07
N GLY A 92 12.29 12.62 -6.24
CA GLY A 92 10.86 12.73 -6.49
C GLY A 92 10.08 11.47 -6.13
N ARG A 93 8.84 11.39 -6.61
CA ARG A 93 7.92 10.27 -6.45
C ARG A 93 7.92 9.74 -5.02
N HIS A 94 7.46 10.61 -4.12
CA HIS A 94 7.34 10.28 -2.71
C HIS A 94 6.22 9.27 -2.54
N ASP A 95 6.51 8.13 -1.92
CA ASP A 95 5.56 7.07 -1.76
C ASP A 95 5.49 6.57 -0.31
N GLY A 96 5.31 5.27 -0.11
CA GLY A 96 5.13 4.67 1.20
C GLY A 96 6.07 5.21 2.26
N MET A 97 5.55 5.42 3.44
CA MET A 97 6.33 5.92 4.58
C MET A 97 5.75 5.48 5.91
N ALA A 98 6.58 5.46 6.93
CA ALA A 98 6.12 5.31 8.31
C ALA A 98 6.75 6.33 9.24
N VAL A 99 6.04 6.60 10.34
CA VAL A 99 6.42 7.58 11.36
C VAL A 99 6.76 6.88 12.67
N PHE A 100 7.95 7.14 13.15
CA PHE A 100 8.47 6.54 14.37
C PHE A 100 8.69 7.59 15.46
N SER A 101 8.34 7.27 16.71
CA SER A 101 8.68 8.13 17.84
C SER A 101 10.19 8.31 17.96
N TRP A 102 10.66 9.53 18.19
CA TRP A 102 12.07 9.83 18.33
C TRP A 102 12.37 10.68 19.56
N LYS A 103 13.65 10.92 19.79
CA LYS A 103 14.14 11.66 20.95
C LYS A 103 13.61 13.10 21.00
N GLN A 104 13.46 13.65 22.20
CA GLN A 104 13.09 15.05 22.44
C GLN A 104 11.74 15.47 21.81
N GLY A 105 10.78 14.54 21.71
CA GLY A 105 9.46 14.82 21.15
C GLY A 105 9.43 14.97 19.63
N LYS A 106 10.52 14.71 18.94
CA LYS A 106 10.59 14.61 17.49
C LYS A 106 10.02 13.26 17.00
N VAL A 107 9.81 13.16 15.71
CA VAL A 107 9.53 11.92 15.00
C VAL A 107 10.56 11.72 13.90
N ARG A 108 10.77 10.48 13.51
CA ARG A 108 11.47 10.12 12.27
C ARG A 108 10.50 9.51 11.29
N ILE A 109 10.60 9.95 10.05
CA ILE A 109 9.88 9.37 8.90
C ILE A 109 10.92 8.70 8.03
N VAL A 110 10.70 7.45 7.66
CA VAL A 110 11.39 6.82 6.52
C VAL A 110 10.40 6.83 5.36
N ARG A 111 10.83 7.37 4.24
CA ARG A 111 9.98 7.62 3.07
C ARG A 111 10.62 7.05 1.82
N ASN A 112 9.84 6.30 1.07
CA ASN A 112 10.21 5.75 -0.22
C ASN A 112 10.25 6.80 -1.33
N HIS A 113 11.04 6.49 -2.34
CA HIS A 113 11.09 7.20 -3.61
C HIS A 113 10.93 6.19 -4.74
N GLU A 114 9.72 6.07 -5.24
CA GLU A 114 9.33 5.15 -6.31
C GLU A 114 9.87 5.65 -7.66
N GLN A 115 11.19 5.67 -7.77
CA GLN A 115 11.84 6.08 -9.01
C GLN A 115 11.81 4.94 -10.02
N THR A 116 11.10 5.16 -11.11
CA THR A 116 10.87 4.19 -12.19
C THR A 116 11.64 4.53 -13.45
N GLN A 117 11.98 5.81 -13.61
CA GLN A 117 12.72 6.32 -14.77
C GLN A 117 14.22 6.33 -14.47
N PRO A 118 15.05 6.01 -15.44
CA PRO A 118 16.47 6.24 -15.30
C PRO A 118 16.68 7.72 -15.02
N ASN A 119 17.06 8.02 -13.79
CA ASN A 119 17.80 9.23 -13.58
C ASN A 119 19.12 9.01 -14.37
N PRO A 120 19.51 9.88 -15.28
CA PRO A 120 20.74 9.68 -16.05
C PRO A 120 21.98 9.53 -15.17
N VAL A 121 21.85 9.67 -13.86
CA VAL A 121 22.89 9.54 -12.83
C VAL A 121 22.81 8.20 -12.08
N GLY A 122 21.78 7.35 -12.28
CA GLY A 122 21.55 6.11 -11.51
C GLY A 122 21.13 6.36 -10.06
N ALA A 123 21.63 5.57 -9.11
CA ALA A 123 21.31 5.70 -7.71
C ALA A 123 21.71 7.06 -7.13
N PHE A 124 20.88 7.61 -6.25
CA PHE A 124 21.17 8.85 -5.53
C PHE A 124 21.98 8.58 -4.26
N GLY A 125 22.72 9.59 -3.78
CA GLY A 125 23.57 9.47 -2.59
C GLY A 125 24.90 8.77 -2.83
N ASP A 126 25.39 8.04 -1.82
CA ASP A 126 26.70 7.35 -1.88
C ASP A 126 26.60 6.02 -2.65
N LEU A 127 27.17 5.98 -3.83
CA LEU A 127 27.18 4.78 -4.70
C LEU A 127 27.95 3.59 -4.09
N GLY A 128 28.82 3.82 -3.11
CA GLY A 128 29.56 2.75 -2.43
C GLY A 128 28.65 1.86 -1.54
N HIS A 129 27.44 2.30 -1.27
CA HIS A 129 26.45 1.58 -0.47
C HIS A 129 25.23 1.15 -1.31
N ALA A 130 25.16 1.56 -2.58
CA ALA A 130 24.04 1.24 -3.46
C ALA A 130 23.96 -0.27 -3.72
N TYR A 131 22.75 -0.85 -3.64
CA TYR A 131 22.49 -2.23 -4.04
C TYR A 131 22.80 -2.43 -5.52
N ASP A 132 22.21 -1.60 -6.37
CA ASP A 132 22.53 -1.49 -7.79
C ASP A 132 22.82 -0.02 -8.11
N PRO A 133 24.05 0.34 -8.51
CA PRO A 133 24.39 1.71 -8.88
C PRO A 133 23.58 2.26 -10.06
N ALA A 134 22.95 1.40 -10.87
CA ALA A 134 22.09 1.80 -11.98
C ALA A 134 20.64 2.10 -11.54
N ALA A 135 20.21 1.55 -10.42
CA ALA A 135 18.82 1.66 -9.96
C ALA A 135 18.55 2.99 -9.25
N PRO A 136 17.50 3.75 -9.65
CA PRO A 136 17.30 5.13 -9.22
C PRO A 136 16.52 5.31 -7.92
N GLY A 137 15.98 4.24 -7.34
CA GLY A 137 15.12 4.26 -6.16
C GLY A 137 15.87 4.21 -4.84
N GLY A 138 15.12 4.20 -3.77
CA GLY A 138 15.63 4.15 -2.40
C GLY A 138 14.75 4.89 -1.40
N THR A 139 15.33 5.20 -0.24
CA THR A 139 14.61 5.89 0.83
C THR A 139 15.36 7.11 1.37
N THR A 140 14.59 8.08 1.87
CA THR A 140 15.12 9.17 2.71
C THR A 140 14.55 9.07 4.12
N THR A 141 15.39 9.37 5.12
CA THR A 141 14.93 9.57 6.50
C THR A 141 14.84 11.06 6.80
N LEU A 142 13.72 11.46 7.43
CA LEU A 142 13.47 12.82 7.87
C LEU A 142 13.28 12.80 9.38
N GLU A 143 14.07 13.59 10.12
CA GLU A 143 13.85 13.84 11.54
C GLU A 143 13.18 15.20 11.70
N ILE A 144 11.95 15.22 12.20
CA ILE A 144 11.10 16.41 12.20
C ILE A 144 10.49 16.68 13.58
N SER A 145 10.12 17.94 13.85
CA SER A 145 9.09 18.24 14.83
C SER A 145 7.73 17.70 14.33
N PRO A 146 6.77 17.37 15.19
CA PRO A 146 5.50 16.76 14.77
C PRO A 146 4.74 17.55 13.70
N THR A 147 4.84 18.86 13.69
CA THR A 147 4.20 19.76 12.71
C THR A 147 5.16 20.22 11.60
N ALA A 148 6.32 19.58 11.48
CA ALA A 148 7.33 19.81 10.44
C ALA A 148 7.80 21.28 10.29
N ASP A 149 7.85 22.02 11.38
CA ASP A 149 8.46 23.37 11.44
C ASP A 149 9.99 23.33 11.55
N ALA A 150 10.57 22.18 11.91
CA ALA A 150 11.99 21.87 11.85
C ALA A 150 12.18 20.52 11.18
N VAL A 151 13.05 20.45 10.17
CA VAL A 151 13.30 19.25 9.35
C VAL A 151 14.79 19.05 9.19
N SER A 152 15.29 17.84 9.52
CA SER A 152 16.57 17.30 9.06
C SER A 152 16.31 16.12 8.16
N SER A 153 17.07 15.96 7.07
CA SER A 153 16.83 14.90 6.09
C SER A 153 18.12 14.40 5.45
N TRP A 154 18.19 13.09 5.20
CA TRP A 154 19.33 12.40 4.59
C TRP A 154 18.90 11.15 3.84
N VAL A 155 19.77 10.62 2.97
CA VAL A 155 19.57 9.31 2.33
C VAL A 155 19.72 8.19 3.34
N SER A 156 18.83 7.21 3.35
CA SER A 156 18.88 6.08 4.29
C SER A 156 19.03 4.71 3.60
N LEU A 157 18.66 4.60 2.32
CA LEU A 157 18.89 3.45 1.46
C LEU A 157 18.95 3.94 0.00
N ASN A 158 19.75 3.30 -0.85
CA ASN A 158 19.82 3.64 -2.27
C ASN A 158 20.16 2.44 -3.16
N GLY A 159 19.98 2.63 -4.47
CA GLY A 159 20.26 1.60 -5.45
C GLY A 159 19.21 0.50 -5.51
N THR A 160 18.01 0.76 -5.02
CA THR A 160 16.81 -0.02 -5.26
C THR A 160 15.97 0.65 -6.36
N THR A 161 14.83 0.06 -6.75
CA THR A 161 13.98 0.61 -7.83
C THR A 161 12.52 0.40 -7.52
N PHE A 162 11.64 1.26 -8.06
CA PHE A 162 10.20 1.15 -7.83
C PHE A 162 9.84 0.96 -6.35
N ASN A 163 10.42 1.76 -5.47
CA ASN A 163 10.11 1.69 -4.05
C ASN A 163 8.75 2.37 -3.79
N CYS A 164 7.67 1.63 -3.93
CA CYS A 164 6.29 2.10 -3.73
C CYS A 164 5.90 2.14 -2.25
N ALA A 165 5.15 1.20 -1.74
CA ALA A 165 4.84 1.17 -0.32
C ALA A 165 5.83 0.32 0.51
N GLY A 166 5.36 -0.23 1.62
CA GLY A 166 6.19 -0.98 2.55
C GLY A 166 5.52 -1.14 3.91
N GLY A 167 6.30 -1.33 4.98
CA GLY A 167 5.75 -1.52 6.31
C GLY A 167 6.71 -1.23 7.47
N ALA A 168 6.16 -0.72 8.56
CA ALA A 168 6.91 -0.53 9.79
C ALA A 168 7.06 -1.82 10.57
N SER A 169 8.27 -2.14 11.03
CA SER A 169 8.49 -3.23 11.96
C SER A 169 8.28 -2.80 13.42
N PRO A 170 7.90 -3.73 14.31
CA PRO A 170 7.76 -3.44 15.74
C PRO A 170 9.08 -3.09 16.43
N TRP A 171 10.22 -3.44 15.85
CA TRP A 171 11.56 -3.18 16.39
C TRP A 171 12.24 -1.93 15.84
N GLY A 172 11.51 -1.12 15.05
CA GLY A 172 11.97 0.21 14.61
C GLY A 172 12.78 0.19 13.33
N THR A 173 12.35 -0.60 12.36
CA THR A 173 12.83 -0.56 10.99
C THR A 173 11.66 -0.31 10.03
N TRP A 174 11.97 0.15 8.83
CA TRP A 174 11.06 0.25 7.70
C TRP A 174 11.39 -0.82 6.69
N LEU A 175 10.39 -1.57 6.23
CA LEU A 175 10.51 -2.44 5.07
C LEU A 175 10.11 -1.64 3.84
N THR A 176 10.99 -1.54 2.87
CA THR A 176 10.68 -0.93 1.57
C THR A 176 10.52 -2.03 0.53
N CYS A 177 9.54 -1.87 -0.33
CA CYS A 177 9.12 -2.83 -1.34
C CYS A 177 9.57 -2.37 -2.72
N GLU A 178 10.10 -3.28 -3.55
CA GLU A 178 10.32 -3.05 -4.99
C GLU A 178 9.15 -3.62 -5.79
N GLU A 179 8.37 -2.75 -6.42
CA GLU A 179 7.19 -3.10 -7.22
C GLU A 179 7.56 -3.47 -8.65
N THR A 180 8.59 -4.26 -8.82
CA THR A 180 9.02 -4.72 -10.14
C THR A 180 9.93 -5.93 -10.03
N PRO A 181 9.79 -6.95 -10.88
CA PRO A 181 10.76 -8.04 -10.98
C PRO A 181 11.95 -7.72 -11.90
N ASN A 182 12.06 -6.49 -12.41
CA ASN A 182 13.16 -6.09 -13.29
C ASN A 182 14.52 -6.40 -12.65
N GLY A 183 15.55 -6.55 -13.48
CA GLY A 183 16.87 -6.88 -12.98
C GLY A 183 17.84 -7.25 -14.09
N VAL A 184 19.02 -7.74 -13.73
CA VAL A 184 20.06 -8.14 -14.69
C VAL A 184 19.60 -9.21 -15.68
N ASP A 185 18.67 -10.04 -15.29
CA ASP A 185 18.05 -11.11 -16.10
C ASP A 185 16.69 -10.71 -16.71
N GLN A 186 16.11 -9.59 -16.28
CA GLN A 186 14.85 -9.03 -16.78
C GLN A 186 14.98 -7.51 -16.91
N GLN A 187 15.52 -7.06 -18.04
CA GLN A 187 15.88 -5.65 -18.27
C GLN A 187 14.70 -4.76 -18.71
N ARG A 188 13.52 -5.30 -18.94
CA ARG A 188 12.39 -4.54 -19.48
C ARG A 188 11.52 -3.98 -18.38
N SER A 189 11.18 -2.69 -18.50
CA SER A 189 10.12 -2.06 -17.71
C SER A 189 8.82 -1.99 -18.51
N PHE A 190 7.67 -2.18 -17.86
CA PHE A 190 6.37 -2.00 -18.50
C PHE A 190 6.08 -0.52 -18.84
N LEU A 191 6.70 0.41 -18.12
CA LEU A 191 6.55 1.86 -18.35
C LEU A 191 7.41 2.38 -19.52
N ILE A 192 8.43 1.62 -19.91
CA ILE A 192 9.38 1.98 -20.95
C ILE A 192 9.28 0.89 -22.02
N GLY A 193 8.81 1.21 -23.19
CA GLY A 193 8.60 0.22 -24.26
C GLY A 193 9.89 -0.54 -24.61
N PRO A 194 9.78 -1.71 -25.27
CA PRO A 194 10.86 -2.70 -25.44
C PRO A 194 12.05 -2.25 -26.27
N ASN A 195 12.21 -0.99 -26.60
CA ASN A 195 13.35 -0.42 -27.34
C ASN A 195 13.62 1.03 -26.91
N ASP A 196 13.27 1.41 -25.69
CA ASP A 196 13.57 2.73 -25.18
C ASP A 196 15.09 2.88 -25.01
N PRO A 197 15.73 3.88 -25.61
CA PRO A 197 17.17 4.09 -25.45
C PRO A 197 17.56 4.51 -24.03
N ASP A 198 16.59 4.88 -23.21
CA ASP A 198 16.77 5.26 -21.81
C ASP A 198 16.49 4.08 -20.85
N ASP A 199 16.31 2.85 -21.36
CA ASP A 199 16.18 1.65 -20.55
C ASP A 199 17.37 1.51 -19.58
N LEU A 200 17.08 1.43 -18.29
CA LEU A 200 18.09 1.16 -17.27
C LEU A 200 18.71 -0.22 -17.51
N THR A 201 20.02 -0.28 -17.49
CA THR A 201 20.74 -1.54 -17.48
C THR A 201 21.03 -1.90 -16.03
N TYR A 202 20.16 -2.66 -15.42
CA TYR A 202 20.36 -3.18 -14.06
C TYR A 202 21.56 -4.13 -14.01
N THR A 203 22.27 -4.10 -12.89
CA THR A 203 23.43 -4.99 -12.63
C THR A 203 23.12 -6.03 -11.57
N GLN A 204 21.99 -5.89 -10.88
CA GLN A 204 21.47 -6.82 -9.89
C GLN A 204 20.06 -7.29 -10.28
N LYS A 205 19.56 -8.34 -9.65
CA LYS A 205 18.15 -8.71 -9.65
C LYS A 205 17.39 -7.77 -8.73
N HIS A 206 16.15 -7.40 -9.08
CA HIS A 206 15.24 -6.62 -8.25
C HIS A 206 13.91 -7.35 -8.06
N GLY A 207 13.00 -6.76 -7.31
CA GLY A 207 11.72 -7.36 -6.91
C GLY A 207 11.76 -7.93 -5.52
N TYR A 208 12.43 -7.25 -4.59
CA TYR A 208 12.65 -7.72 -3.23
C TYR A 208 12.22 -6.69 -2.18
N LEU A 209 12.22 -7.15 -0.93
CA LEU A 209 12.13 -6.31 0.26
C LEU A 209 13.52 -5.95 0.75
N PHE A 210 13.64 -4.71 1.24
CA PHE A 210 14.83 -4.24 1.96
C PHE A 210 14.45 -3.65 3.31
N GLU A 211 15.29 -3.82 4.31
CA GLU A 211 15.03 -3.34 5.67
C GLU A 211 15.92 -2.15 6.05
N VAL A 212 15.30 -1.04 6.44
CA VAL A 212 15.96 0.24 6.75
C VAL A 212 15.83 0.56 8.25
N PRO A 213 16.90 0.49 9.04
CA PRO A 213 16.87 0.85 10.45
C PRO A 213 16.65 2.35 10.67
N VAL A 214 15.60 2.71 11.41
CA VAL A 214 15.26 4.10 11.74
C VAL A 214 16.32 4.76 12.66
N SER A 215 17.12 3.95 13.35
CA SER A 215 18.16 4.43 14.26
C SER A 215 19.36 5.08 13.57
N ARG A 216 19.59 4.79 12.27
CA ARG A 216 20.71 5.36 11.50
C ARG A 216 20.58 6.88 11.39
N GLY A 217 21.70 7.56 11.52
CA GLY A 217 21.81 9.00 11.40
C GLY A 217 22.36 9.45 10.05
N PRO A 218 22.53 10.76 9.85
CA PRO A 218 23.19 11.30 8.67
C PRO A 218 24.56 10.67 8.45
N GLY A 219 24.85 10.26 7.21
CA GLY A 219 26.11 9.60 6.83
C GLY A 219 26.25 8.14 7.28
N GLU A 220 25.19 7.57 7.88
CA GLU A 220 25.12 6.15 8.26
C GLU A 220 24.20 5.39 7.30
N LEU A 221 24.47 5.51 6.00
CA LEU A 221 23.68 4.85 4.96
C LEU A 221 23.66 3.33 5.17
N GLU A 222 22.48 2.72 5.10
CA GLU A 222 22.34 1.26 5.19
C GLU A 222 22.95 0.60 3.96
N VAL A 223 23.65 -0.52 4.16
CA VAL A 223 24.02 -1.42 3.06
C VAL A 223 22.76 -2.16 2.67
N ALA A 224 22.31 -1.93 1.46
CA ALA A 224 21.09 -2.54 0.95
C ALA A 224 21.31 -4.05 0.74
N ASP A 225 20.60 -4.85 1.53
CA ASP A 225 20.68 -6.33 1.52
C ASP A 225 19.27 -6.88 1.31
N PRO A 226 18.96 -7.54 0.17
CA PRO A 226 17.61 -7.99 -0.13
C PRO A 226 17.22 -9.20 0.72
N ILE A 227 15.94 -9.29 1.07
CA ILE A 227 15.35 -10.47 1.70
C ILE A 227 14.84 -11.39 0.58
N VAL A 228 15.75 -12.15 -0.02
CA VAL A 228 15.50 -12.92 -1.25
C VAL A 228 14.44 -14.00 -1.06
N ALA A 229 14.45 -14.69 0.08
CA ALA A 229 13.47 -15.73 0.38
C ALA A 229 12.05 -15.20 0.67
N ALA A 230 11.86 -13.88 0.77
CA ALA A 230 10.54 -13.25 0.81
C ALA A 230 9.83 -13.22 -0.55
N GLY A 231 10.50 -13.62 -1.61
CA GLY A 231 9.96 -13.75 -2.96
C GLY A 231 10.45 -12.67 -3.91
N ARG A 232 10.39 -12.98 -5.20
CA ARG A 232 10.72 -12.06 -6.29
C ARG A 232 9.48 -11.81 -7.14
N PHE A 233 8.77 -10.74 -6.86
CA PHE A 233 7.55 -10.29 -7.55
C PHE A 233 7.41 -8.78 -7.42
N ALA A 234 6.35 -8.19 -7.96
CA ALA A 234 6.05 -6.77 -7.77
C ALA A 234 5.51 -6.54 -6.33
N HIS A 235 6.44 -6.32 -5.38
CA HIS A 235 6.08 -6.06 -3.99
C HIS A 235 5.51 -4.66 -3.84
N GLU A 236 4.28 -4.57 -3.33
CA GLU A 236 3.66 -3.29 -3.05
C GLU A 236 3.82 -2.89 -1.58
N ALA A 237 3.19 -3.57 -0.66
CA ALA A 237 3.26 -3.25 0.76
C ALA A 237 3.66 -4.43 1.63
N ALA A 238 4.07 -4.12 2.86
CA ALA A 238 4.40 -5.10 3.88
C ALA A 238 3.78 -4.74 5.23
N ALA A 239 3.43 -5.75 6.03
CA ALA A 239 3.02 -5.58 7.42
C ALA A 239 3.60 -6.69 8.29
N VAL A 240 4.10 -6.33 9.46
CA VAL A 240 4.78 -7.26 10.36
C VAL A 240 3.88 -7.59 11.55
N ASP A 241 3.64 -8.87 11.81
CA ASP A 241 2.99 -9.31 13.05
C ASP A 241 3.98 -9.20 14.24
N PRO A 242 3.71 -8.34 15.22
CA PRO A 242 4.56 -8.24 16.41
C PRO A 242 4.63 -9.53 17.23
N GLY A 243 3.64 -10.41 17.11
CA GLY A 243 3.54 -11.63 17.87
C GLY A 243 4.47 -12.74 17.37
N THR A 244 4.59 -12.89 16.05
CA THR A 244 5.36 -13.95 15.40
C THR A 244 6.61 -13.46 14.71
N GLY A 245 6.61 -12.23 14.22
CA GLY A 245 7.61 -11.67 13.31
C GLY A 245 7.36 -12.06 11.84
N ASP A 246 6.25 -12.71 11.55
CA ASP A 246 5.85 -13.01 10.17
C ASP A 246 5.60 -11.70 9.40
N VAL A 247 6.03 -11.66 8.16
CA VAL A 247 5.85 -10.51 7.26
C VAL A 247 4.77 -10.85 6.24
N TYR A 248 3.71 -10.07 6.21
CA TYR A 248 2.65 -10.16 5.21
C TYR A 248 2.95 -9.19 4.10
N MET A 249 2.65 -9.55 2.84
CA MET A 249 3.02 -8.78 1.66
C MET A 249 1.91 -8.82 0.63
N THR A 250 1.71 -7.71 -0.05
CA THR A 250 0.85 -7.57 -1.22
C THR A 250 1.69 -7.56 -2.50
N GLU A 251 1.08 -8.02 -3.58
CA GLU A 251 1.62 -8.00 -4.93
C GLU A 251 0.73 -7.11 -5.79
N ASP A 252 1.30 -6.15 -6.51
CA ASP A 252 0.59 -5.44 -7.57
C ASP A 252 1.03 -5.94 -8.95
N ASP A 253 0.16 -6.69 -9.60
CA ASP A 253 0.31 -7.06 -11.00
C ASP A 253 -0.78 -6.36 -11.82
N PHE A 254 -0.39 -5.47 -12.70
CA PHE A 254 -1.31 -4.67 -13.53
C PHE A 254 -2.08 -5.50 -14.56
N ALA A 255 -1.50 -6.59 -15.04
CA ALA A 255 -2.04 -7.35 -16.17
C ALA A 255 -2.72 -8.65 -15.73
N TYR A 256 -2.35 -9.18 -14.58
CA TYR A 256 -2.78 -10.49 -14.11
C TYR A 256 -3.29 -10.44 -12.68
N ALA A 257 -3.70 -11.59 -12.15
CA ALA A 257 -4.11 -11.69 -10.76
C ALA A 257 -2.92 -11.54 -9.82
N SER A 258 -3.17 -10.88 -8.70
CA SER A 258 -2.23 -10.61 -7.63
C SER A 258 -2.41 -11.56 -6.45
N GLY A 259 -1.34 -11.85 -5.72
CA GLY A 259 -1.30 -12.69 -4.54
C GLY A 259 -1.18 -11.92 -3.22
N PHE A 260 -1.69 -12.52 -2.15
CA PHE A 260 -1.42 -12.07 -0.78
C PHE A 260 -0.49 -13.08 -0.12
N TYR A 261 0.69 -12.64 0.33
CA TYR A 261 1.76 -13.52 0.77
C TYR A 261 2.06 -13.37 2.25
N ARG A 262 2.75 -14.39 2.80
CA ARG A 262 3.34 -14.38 4.12
C ARG A 262 4.76 -14.95 4.03
N TYR A 263 5.73 -14.18 4.48
CA TYR A 263 7.09 -14.65 4.71
C TYR A 263 7.30 -14.94 6.19
N ARG A 264 7.83 -16.10 6.51
CA ARG A 264 8.18 -16.54 7.85
C ARG A 264 9.69 -16.56 7.98
N PRO A 265 10.31 -15.58 8.65
CA PRO A 265 11.75 -15.58 8.87
C PRO A 265 12.23 -16.82 9.60
N PRO A 266 13.48 -17.27 9.36
CA PRO A 266 14.02 -18.48 10.04
C PRO A 266 14.19 -18.30 11.54
N ASN A 267 14.36 -17.06 12.00
CA ASN A 267 14.50 -16.66 13.41
C ASN A 267 13.48 -15.58 13.74
N ARG A 268 13.13 -15.44 15.04
CA ARG A 268 12.30 -14.33 15.49
C ARG A 268 13.06 -13.00 15.34
N PRO A 269 12.57 -12.06 14.53
CA PRO A 269 13.27 -10.82 14.25
C PRO A 269 13.41 -9.87 15.46
N ASP A 270 12.61 -10.05 16.52
CA ASP A 270 12.65 -9.23 17.73
C ASP A 270 13.93 -9.43 18.55
N GLU A 271 14.62 -10.56 18.43
CA GLU A 271 15.91 -10.81 19.06
C GLU A 271 17.04 -10.02 18.38
N ASP A 272 17.13 -10.12 17.06
CA ASP A 272 18.18 -9.46 16.25
C ASP A 272 17.77 -8.05 15.79
N LYS A 273 16.49 -7.70 15.96
CA LYS A 273 15.87 -6.46 15.43
C LYS A 273 16.07 -6.30 13.93
N ARG A 274 16.02 -7.41 13.23
CA ARG A 274 16.18 -7.52 11.78
C ARG A 274 15.48 -8.77 11.26
N ILE A 275 14.92 -8.65 10.04
CA ILE A 275 14.35 -9.80 9.34
C ILE A 275 15.49 -10.56 8.68
N ALA A 276 15.66 -11.82 9.07
CA ALA A 276 16.66 -12.67 8.46
C ALA A 276 16.14 -13.27 7.14
N ASP A 277 16.99 -13.36 6.14
CA ASP A 277 16.73 -14.09 4.90
C ASP A 277 16.81 -15.61 5.11
N GLY A 278 16.33 -16.39 4.11
CA GLY A 278 16.35 -17.87 4.16
C GLY A 278 15.17 -18.52 4.89
N GLY A 279 14.10 -17.77 5.09
CA GLY A 279 12.83 -18.23 5.65
C GLY A 279 11.94 -18.96 4.63
N ALA A 280 10.62 -18.99 4.90
CA ALA A 280 9.63 -19.66 4.06
C ALA A 280 8.57 -18.70 3.54
N LEU A 281 8.40 -18.65 2.22
CA LEU A 281 7.33 -17.90 1.56
C LEU A 281 6.08 -18.76 1.41
N GLN A 282 4.91 -18.15 1.60
CA GLN A 282 3.61 -18.79 1.45
C GLN A 282 2.62 -17.81 0.79
N ILE A 283 1.68 -18.33 0.02
CA ILE A 283 0.55 -17.57 -0.54
C ILE A 283 -0.75 -17.95 0.17
N LEU A 284 -1.68 -17.00 0.30
CA LEU A 284 -2.99 -17.24 0.88
C LEU A 284 -3.88 -18.01 -0.07
N GLY A 285 -4.55 -19.06 0.43
CA GLY A 285 -5.60 -19.79 -0.26
C GLY A 285 -6.88 -19.85 0.55
N VAL A 286 -8.03 -19.91 -0.13
CA VAL A 286 -9.34 -19.94 0.51
C VAL A 286 -9.82 -21.38 0.70
N ILE A 287 -10.31 -21.71 1.90
CA ILE A 287 -10.94 -23.00 2.21
C ILE A 287 -12.46 -22.84 2.13
N PRO A 288 -13.12 -23.34 1.08
CA PRO A 288 -14.57 -23.25 0.94
C PRO A 288 -15.31 -24.00 2.05
N PRO A 289 -16.56 -23.65 2.36
CA PRO A 289 -17.39 -24.40 3.30
C PRO A 289 -17.48 -25.88 2.94
N GLY A 290 -17.13 -26.74 3.90
CA GLY A 290 -17.15 -28.20 3.74
C GLY A 290 -15.89 -28.80 3.09
N ALA A 291 -14.94 -27.98 2.63
CA ALA A 291 -13.63 -28.44 2.18
C ALA A 291 -12.62 -28.49 3.33
N SER A 292 -11.58 -29.32 3.17
CA SER A 292 -10.42 -29.39 4.07
C SER A 292 -9.18 -28.70 3.51
N GLU A 293 -9.15 -28.50 2.19
CA GLU A 293 -8.00 -27.96 1.47
C GLU A 293 -8.39 -26.64 0.77
N PRO A 294 -7.43 -25.73 0.58
CA PRO A 294 -7.66 -24.51 -0.17
C PRO A 294 -7.92 -24.79 -1.64
N VAL A 295 -8.65 -23.90 -2.29
CA VAL A 295 -8.88 -23.90 -3.73
C VAL A 295 -8.62 -22.53 -4.28
N THR A 296 -8.21 -22.44 -5.54
CA THR A 296 -8.13 -21.16 -6.25
C THR A 296 -9.53 -20.53 -6.31
N MET A 297 -9.62 -19.32 -5.78
CA MET A 297 -10.87 -18.54 -5.75
C MET A 297 -10.59 -17.10 -6.22
N ASP A 298 -11.46 -16.60 -7.08
CA ASP A 298 -11.40 -15.22 -7.56
C ASP A 298 -12.03 -14.28 -6.51
N LEU A 299 -11.21 -13.59 -5.76
CA LEU A 299 -11.65 -12.66 -4.72
C LEU A 299 -11.79 -11.22 -5.25
N HIS A 300 -11.33 -10.94 -6.47
CA HIS A 300 -11.51 -9.66 -7.13
C HIS A 300 -12.96 -9.41 -7.57
N ALA A 301 -13.75 -10.45 -7.79
CA ALA A 301 -15.11 -10.30 -8.27
C ALA A 301 -16.03 -9.61 -7.25
N ASP A 302 -17.09 -8.97 -7.76
CA ASP A 302 -18.16 -8.33 -6.95
C ASP A 302 -18.70 -9.29 -5.89
N GLN A 303 -18.65 -8.87 -4.64
CA GLN A 303 -19.16 -9.64 -3.52
C GLN A 303 -19.63 -8.73 -2.37
N ALA A 304 -20.48 -9.29 -1.52
CA ALA A 304 -21.07 -8.52 -0.43
C ALA A 304 -20.04 -8.22 0.68
N PRO A 305 -19.87 -6.95 1.09
CA PRO A 305 -19.14 -6.63 2.30
C PRO A 305 -19.64 -7.46 3.50
N GLY A 306 -18.73 -7.96 4.30
CA GLY A 306 -18.99 -8.88 5.39
C GLY A 306 -18.82 -10.36 5.03
N THR A 307 -18.63 -10.68 3.77
CA THR A 307 -18.25 -12.03 3.36
C THR A 307 -16.92 -12.40 4.03
N THR A 308 -16.90 -13.55 4.70
CA THR A 308 -15.74 -14.03 5.45
C THR A 308 -15.37 -15.44 5.01
N TYR A 309 -14.07 -15.64 4.77
CA TYR A 309 -13.50 -16.89 4.33
C TYR A 309 -12.57 -17.46 5.38
N ARG A 310 -12.55 -18.78 5.53
CA ARG A 310 -11.44 -19.49 6.16
C ARG A 310 -10.30 -19.56 5.15
N VAL A 311 -9.08 -19.38 5.62
CA VAL A 311 -7.90 -19.41 4.75
C VAL A 311 -6.85 -20.39 5.24
N ALA A 312 -5.93 -20.76 4.35
CA ALA A 312 -4.72 -21.49 4.65
C ALA A 312 -3.55 -20.89 3.90
N TRP A 313 -2.34 -21.20 4.36
CA TRP A 313 -1.10 -20.73 3.77
C TRP A 313 -0.43 -21.84 2.98
N ILE A 314 -0.26 -21.62 1.69
CA ILE A 314 0.26 -22.58 0.71
C ILE A 314 1.75 -22.28 0.49
N PRO A 315 2.67 -23.27 0.68
CA PRO A 315 4.09 -23.03 0.48
C PRO A 315 4.44 -22.71 -0.98
N ILE A 316 5.31 -21.70 -1.15
CA ILE A 316 6.03 -21.40 -2.39
C ILE A 316 7.42 -22.04 -2.25
N GLU A 317 7.79 -22.88 -3.19
CA GLU A 317 9.04 -23.65 -3.13
C GLU A 317 10.18 -22.91 -3.84
N VAL A 318 9.85 -22.08 -4.84
CA VAL A 318 10.81 -21.30 -5.62
C VAL A 318 10.51 -19.81 -5.46
N PRO A 319 10.88 -19.19 -4.33
CA PRO A 319 10.59 -17.78 -4.08
C PRO A 319 11.40 -16.81 -4.96
N ASP A 320 12.59 -17.20 -5.43
CA ASP A 320 13.46 -16.43 -6.33
C ASP A 320 13.69 -17.21 -7.65
N PRO A 321 12.71 -17.20 -8.57
CA PRO A 321 12.85 -17.91 -9.84
C PRO A 321 13.84 -17.23 -10.79
N GLU A 322 14.51 -18.04 -11.62
CA GLU A 322 15.15 -17.55 -12.82
C GLU A 322 14.09 -17.36 -13.91
N PHE A 323 14.06 -16.19 -14.52
CA PHE A 323 13.07 -15.90 -15.57
C PHE A 323 13.47 -16.48 -16.91
N ALA A 324 12.51 -17.02 -17.63
CA ALA A 324 12.73 -17.50 -18.99
C ALA A 324 13.04 -16.31 -19.93
N PRO A 325 14.00 -16.45 -20.84
CA PRO A 325 14.33 -15.36 -21.74
C PRO A 325 13.13 -14.91 -22.59
N GLY A 326 12.88 -13.61 -22.62
CA GLY A 326 11.88 -12.97 -23.47
C GLY A 326 10.50 -12.78 -22.84
N LEU A 327 10.35 -13.07 -21.56
CA LEU A 327 9.14 -12.67 -20.81
C LEU A 327 8.99 -11.14 -20.83
N SER A 328 7.75 -10.66 -20.88
CA SER A 328 7.42 -9.28 -20.51
C SER A 328 7.63 -9.08 -19.00
N ASN A 329 7.60 -7.83 -18.55
CA ASN A 329 7.67 -7.54 -17.12
C ASN A 329 6.49 -8.17 -16.36
N ASP A 330 5.28 -8.04 -16.88
CA ASP A 330 4.08 -8.60 -16.28
C ASP A 330 4.10 -10.14 -16.23
N GLU A 331 4.61 -10.79 -17.29
CA GLU A 331 4.78 -12.25 -17.29
C GLU A 331 5.86 -12.70 -16.29
N ALA A 332 6.89 -11.90 -16.05
CA ALA A 332 7.91 -12.18 -15.06
C ALA A 332 7.36 -11.98 -13.62
N ALA A 333 6.59 -10.93 -13.38
CA ALA A 333 5.97 -10.64 -12.09
C ALA A 333 5.12 -11.81 -11.59
N ARG A 334 4.32 -12.42 -12.47
CA ARG A 334 3.41 -13.51 -12.09
C ARG A 334 4.05 -14.89 -11.86
N VAL A 335 5.35 -15.08 -12.08
CA VAL A 335 5.98 -16.43 -12.00
C VAL A 335 5.84 -17.04 -10.61
N VAL A 336 6.07 -16.27 -9.55
CA VAL A 336 5.87 -16.73 -8.16
C VAL A 336 4.38 -16.97 -7.87
N PHE A 337 3.52 -16.07 -8.34
CA PHE A 337 2.08 -16.22 -8.19
C PHE A 337 1.55 -17.50 -8.83
N GLN A 338 1.98 -17.82 -10.05
CA GLN A 338 1.55 -19.03 -10.79
C GLN A 338 1.86 -20.33 -10.04
N GLU A 339 3.00 -20.39 -9.35
CA GLU A 339 3.30 -21.55 -8.50
C GLU A 339 2.23 -21.71 -7.41
N GLY A 340 1.94 -20.63 -6.69
CA GLY A 340 0.94 -20.64 -5.61
C GLY A 340 -0.49 -20.88 -6.11
N GLU A 341 -0.88 -20.23 -7.20
CA GLU A 341 -2.18 -20.42 -7.85
C GLU A 341 -2.41 -21.88 -8.24
N SER A 342 -1.41 -22.53 -8.83
CA SER A 342 -1.49 -23.95 -9.23
C SER A 342 -1.75 -24.90 -8.06
N LYS A 343 -1.48 -24.46 -6.85
CA LYS A 343 -1.67 -25.19 -5.58
C LYS A 343 -2.93 -24.75 -4.81
N GLY A 344 -3.72 -23.79 -5.33
CA GLY A 344 -4.95 -23.29 -4.72
C GLY A 344 -4.84 -21.88 -4.13
N GLY A 345 -3.83 -21.11 -4.50
CA GLY A 345 -3.68 -19.69 -4.14
C GLY A 345 -4.87 -18.85 -4.64
N ALA A 346 -5.33 -17.90 -3.84
CA ALA A 346 -6.43 -17.01 -4.18
C ALA A 346 -5.98 -15.90 -5.13
N ARG A 347 -6.92 -15.43 -5.96
CA ARG A 347 -6.72 -14.38 -6.95
C ARG A 347 -7.34 -13.09 -6.47
N PHE A 348 -6.55 -12.03 -6.41
CA PHE A 348 -7.00 -10.66 -6.20
C PHE A 348 -6.69 -9.82 -7.45
N SER A 349 -7.12 -8.56 -7.45
CA SER A 349 -6.79 -7.59 -8.48
C SER A 349 -6.00 -6.46 -7.87
N ARG A 350 -4.75 -6.29 -8.31
CA ARG A 350 -3.88 -5.20 -7.89
C ARG A 350 -3.93 -5.00 -6.37
N LEU A 351 -3.22 -5.85 -5.62
CA LEU A 351 -3.13 -5.67 -4.17
C LEU A 351 -2.06 -4.64 -3.85
N GLU A 352 -2.50 -3.57 -3.24
CA GLU A 352 -1.69 -2.39 -2.95
C GLU A 352 -1.40 -2.26 -1.44
N GLY A 353 -1.56 -1.07 -0.90
CA GLY A 353 -1.21 -0.75 0.47
C GLY A 353 -1.81 -1.63 1.55
N MET A 354 -1.07 -1.80 2.66
CA MET A 354 -1.57 -2.51 3.84
C MET A 354 -1.13 -1.85 5.15
N ASP A 355 -1.86 -2.14 6.22
CA ASP A 355 -1.50 -1.72 7.57
C ASP A 355 -1.85 -2.79 8.62
N TYR A 356 -0.97 -2.98 9.59
CA TYR A 356 -1.21 -3.86 10.75
C TYR A 356 -1.88 -3.08 11.88
N PHE A 357 -2.97 -3.61 12.41
CA PHE A 357 -3.62 -3.07 13.58
C PHE A 357 -4.25 -4.15 14.46
N ASP A 358 -3.79 -4.28 15.69
CA ASP A 358 -4.42 -5.10 16.75
C ASP A 358 -4.69 -6.56 16.32
N GLY A 359 -3.67 -7.24 15.77
CA GLY A 359 -3.75 -8.63 15.31
C GLY A 359 -4.47 -8.83 13.97
N LYS A 360 -4.66 -7.77 13.23
CA LYS A 360 -5.31 -7.77 11.91
C LYS A 360 -4.47 -7.04 10.89
N ILE A 361 -4.52 -7.51 9.66
CA ILE A 361 -3.94 -6.85 8.49
C ILE A 361 -5.09 -6.30 7.65
N PHE A 362 -5.09 -4.99 7.42
CA PHE A 362 -5.96 -4.33 6.47
C PHE A 362 -5.18 -4.10 5.18
N PHE A 363 -5.79 -4.37 4.04
CA PHE A 363 -5.17 -4.12 2.74
C PHE A 363 -6.22 -3.79 1.69
N VAL A 364 -5.79 -3.20 0.59
CA VAL A 364 -6.66 -2.79 -0.51
C VAL A 364 -6.42 -3.66 -1.75
N SER A 365 -7.46 -3.80 -2.56
CA SER A 365 -7.41 -4.35 -3.92
C SER A 365 -7.95 -3.26 -4.83
N THR A 366 -7.09 -2.61 -5.58
CA THR A 366 -7.35 -1.34 -6.26
C THR A 366 -8.39 -1.45 -7.35
N GLU A 367 -8.38 -2.53 -8.13
CA GLU A 367 -9.37 -2.81 -9.16
C GLU A 367 -10.33 -3.96 -8.78
N GLY A 368 -10.38 -4.32 -7.51
CA GLY A 368 -11.35 -5.30 -7.00
C GLY A 368 -12.79 -4.76 -6.98
N GLY A 369 -13.78 -5.68 -6.94
CA GLY A 369 -15.21 -5.36 -6.94
C GLY A 369 -15.82 -5.24 -8.35
N GLY A 370 -15.10 -5.61 -9.38
CA GLY A 370 -15.57 -5.62 -10.75
C GLY A 370 -16.22 -6.93 -11.17
N PRO A 371 -16.76 -6.98 -12.40
CA PRO A 371 -17.21 -8.23 -12.98
C PRO A 371 -16.03 -9.18 -13.16
N PHE A 372 -16.31 -10.48 -13.12
CA PHE A 372 -15.31 -11.49 -13.44
C PHE A 372 -14.69 -11.22 -14.81
N ASP A 373 -13.38 -11.11 -14.88
CA ASP A 373 -12.63 -10.93 -16.11
C ASP A 373 -11.77 -12.15 -16.42
N SER A 374 -11.41 -12.33 -17.67
CA SER A 374 -10.57 -13.43 -18.13
C SER A 374 -9.08 -13.06 -18.03
N ASP A 375 -8.28 -13.94 -17.50
CA ASP A 375 -6.83 -13.82 -17.47
C ASP A 375 -6.19 -14.53 -18.69
N PRO A 376 -5.36 -13.85 -19.52
CA PRO A 376 -5.03 -12.41 -19.48
C PRO A 376 -6.21 -11.55 -19.95
N PRO A 377 -6.26 -10.26 -19.56
CA PRO A 377 -7.29 -9.35 -20.01
C PRO A 377 -7.31 -9.27 -21.54
N PRO A 378 -8.49 -9.25 -22.17
CA PRO A 378 -8.62 -9.44 -23.62
C PRO A 378 -7.95 -8.36 -24.47
N ASN A 379 -7.48 -7.24 -23.91
CA ASN A 379 -6.97 -6.11 -24.67
C ASN A 379 -5.61 -5.58 -24.19
N GLY A 380 -4.95 -6.21 -23.22
CA GLY A 380 -3.80 -5.59 -22.55
C GLY A 380 -4.15 -4.25 -21.89
N SER A 381 -5.43 -4.02 -21.67
CA SER A 381 -5.91 -2.86 -20.92
C SER A 381 -5.78 -3.13 -19.44
N ALA A 382 -5.39 -2.12 -18.73
CA ALA A 382 -5.09 -2.09 -17.33
C ALA A 382 -6.00 -2.99 -16.47
N GLY A 383 -5.39 -3.90 -15.73
CA GLY A 383 -5.95 -4.55 -14.58
C GLY A 383 -6.70 -5.86 -14.83
N PHE A 384 -6.51 -6.74 -13.89
CA PHE A 384 -7.32 -7.93 -13.70
C PHE A 384 -8.46 -7.56 -12.73
N GLY A 385 -9.68 -7.34 -13.24
CA GLY A 385 -10.86 -7.08 -12.41
C GLY A 385 -11.81 -5.98 -12.89
N GLY A 386 -11.36 -4.77 -13.13
CA GLY A 386 -12.17 -3.64 -13.60
C GLY A 386 -13.21 -3.12 -12.60
N GLY A 387 -12.98 -3.30 -11.30
CA GLY A 387 -13.73 -2.68 -10.21
C GLY A 387 -13.19 -1.31 -9.83
N TYR A 388 -13.65 -0.78 -8.71
CA TYR A 388 -13.29 0.54 -8.19
C TYR A 388 -12.61 0.47 -6.80
N GLY A 389 -12.39 -0.73 -6.33
CA GLY A 389 -11.64 -0.99 -5.11
C GLY A 389 -12.39 -1.77 -4.03
N GLN A 390 -11.61 -2.60 -3.35
CA GLN A 390 -12.04 -3.37 -2.18
C GLN A 390 -11.10 -3.09 -1.01
N VAL A 391 -11.65 -3.14 0.22
CA VAL A 391 -10.87 -3.14 1.46
C VAL A 391 -11.06 -4.47 2.15
N TRP A 392 -9.97 -5.17 2.37
CA TRP A 392 -9.92 -6.48 3.01
C TRP A 392 -9.33 -6.42 4.42
N MET A 393 -9.68 -7.38 5.25
CA MET A 393 -9.12 -7.57 6.58
C MET A 393 -8.78 -9.05 6.79
N TYR A 394 -7.52 -9.36 7.02
CA TYR A 394 -7.06 -10.67 7.48
C TYR A 394 -6.92 -10.68 9.00
N ASP A 395 -7.61 -11.58 9.67
CA ASP A 395 -7.49 -11.84 11.12
C ASP A 395 -6.45 -12.93 11.36
N ILE A 396 -5.30 -12.54 11.91
CA ILE A 396 -4.15 -13.42 12.12
C ILE A 396 -4.51 -14.57 13.09
N THR A 397 -5.25 -14.25 14.14
CA THR A 397 -5.56 -15.23 15.19
C THR A 397 -6.57 -16.28 14.74
N ASN A 398 -7.56 -15.86 13.96
CA ASN A 398 -8.65 -16.73 13.52
C ASN A 398 -8.39 -17.36 12.13
N GLU A 399 -7.33 -16.95 11.44
CA GLU A 399 -7.02 -17.31 10.05
C GLU A 399 -8.24 -17.16 9.15
N THR A 400 -8.82 -15.95 9.19
CA THR A 400 -9.99 -15.59 8.37
C THR A 400 -9.74 -14.30 7.60
N LEU A 401 -10.24 -14.28 6.38
CA LEU A 401 -10.22 -13.13 5.49
C LEU A 401 -11.64 -12.58 5.34
N THR A 402 -11.83 -11.28 5.54
CA THR A 402 -13.16 -10.62 5.45
C THR A 402 -13.09 -9.45 4.50
N LEU A 403 -14.02 -9.38 3.54
CA LEU A 403 -14.27 -8.17 2.75
C LEU A 403 -14.94 -7.13 3.64
N VAL A 404 -14.24 -6.03 3.91
CA VAL A 404 -14.73 -4.94 4.79
C VAL A 404 -15.58 -3.95 4.01
N PHE A 405 -15.13 -3.59 2.82
CA PHE A 405 -15.78 -2.62 1.95
C PHE A 405 -15.53 -2.96 0.49
N GLU A 406 -16.50 -2.68 -0.35
CA GLU A 406 -16.39 -2.74 -1.79
C GLU A 406 -16.99 -1.46 -2.38
N SER A 407 -16.25 -0.85 -3.30
CA SER A 407 -16.69 0.39 -3.93
C SER A 407 -17.83 0.12 -4.92
N PRO A 408 -18.96 0.82 -4.81
CA PRO A 408 -20.03 0.70 -5.79
C PRO A 408 -19.81 1.56 -7.03
N GLY A 409 -18.74 2.34 -7.07
CA GLY A 409 -18.40 3.22 -8.18
C GLY A 409 -17.44 4.34 -7.80
N PRO A 410 -16.86 5.03 -8.81
CA PRO A 410 -15.75 5.97 -8.62
C PRO A 410 -16.15 7.22 -7.81
N ASP A 411 -17.43 7.56 -7.71
CA ASP A 411 -17.90 8.68 -6.90
C ASP A 411 -17.78 8.41 -5.38
N VAL A 412 -17.57 7.16 -4.98
CA VAL A 412 -17.55 6.73 -3.58
C VAL A 412 -16.14 6.42 -3.11
N LEU A 413 -15.43 5.59 -3.86
CA LEU A 413 -14.03 5.24 -3.69
C LEU A 413 -13.51 4.83 -5.05
N ASP A 414 -12.39 5.38 -5.49
CA ASP A 414 -11.84 5.15 -6.81
C ASP A 414 -10.35 4.84 -6.70
N PHE A 415 -10.01 3.60 -7.01
CA PHE A 415 -8.66 3.08 -6.98
C PHE A 415 -7.93 3.40 -5.66
N PRO A 416 -8.34 2.79 -4.53
CA PRO A 416 -7.59 2.89 -3.30
C PRO A 416 -6.23 2.23 -3.47
N ASP A 417 -5.19 2.98 -3.18
CA ASP A 417 -3.80 2.54 -3.22
C ASP A 417 -3.30 2.34 -1.79
N ASN A 418 -2.82 3.35 -1.09
CA ASN A 418 -2.32 3.19 0.26
C ASN A 418 -3.43 3.26 1.33
N ILE A 419 -3.19 2.62 2.47
CA ILE A 419 -4.10 2.55 3.62
C ILE A 419 -3.36 2.77 4.94
N THR A 420 -4.00 3.43 5.89
CA THR A 420 -3.53 3.46 7.29
C THR A 420 -4.70 3.45 8.27
N VAL A 421 -4.49 2.84 9.44
CA VAL A 421 -5.51 2.76 10.51
C VAL A 421 -5.32 3.88 11.51
N SER A 422 -6.36 4.69 11.74
CA SER A 422 -6.33 5.71 12.78
C SER A 422 -6.19 5.08 14.17
N PRO A 423 -5.16 5.41 14.93
CA PRO A 423 -4.97 4.87 16.28
C PRO A 423 -6.04 5.39 17.28
N ARG A 424 -6.78 6.44 16.92
CA ARG A 424 -7.78 7.06 17.77
C ARG A 424 -9.14 6.35 17.72
N ARG A 425 -9.71 6.25 16.54
CA ARG A 425 -11.08 5.69 16.36
C ARG A 425 -11.09 4.37 15.59
N LYS A 426 -9.91 3.94 15.13
CA LYS A 426 -9.75 2.70 14.35
C LYS A 426 -10.53 2.74 13.02
N SER A 427 -10.78 3.94 12.50
CA SER A 427 -11.20 4.16 11.11
C SER A 427 -9.98 4.03 10.21
N VAL A 428 -10.16 3.64 8.96
CA VAL A 428 -9.07 3.62 7.99
C VAL A 428 -9.08 4.88 7.14
N ILE A 429 -7.90 5.35 6.75
CA ILE A 429 -7.69 6.36 5.72
C ILE A 429 -7.17 5.64 4.50
N LEU A 430 -7.76 5.94 3.36
CA LEU A 430 -7.41 5.42 2.04
C LEU A 430 -6.87 6.56 1.19
N CYS A 431 -5.76 6.33 0.51
CA CYS A 431 -5.26 7.18 -0.56
C CYS A 431 -5.88 6.74 -1.87
N GLU A 432 -6.40 7.67 -2.68
CA GLU A 432 -6.88 7.35 -4.03
C GLU A 432 -5.82 7.67 -5.08
N ASP A 433 -5.67 6.78 -6.06
CA ASP A 433 -4.96 6.98 -7.33
C ASP A 433 -5.96 7.10 -8.48
N SER A 434 -6.84 8.07 -8.40
CA SER A 434 -7.90 8.31 -9.38
C SER A 434 -7.46 9.28 -10.48
N SER A 435 -7.89 9.02 -11.70
CA SER A 435 -7.71 9.95 -12.82
C SER A 435 -8.62 11.20 -12.75
N ALA A 436 -9.61 11.23 -11.86
CA ALA A 436 -10.65 12.28 -11.79
C ALA A 436 -10.47 13.28 -10.64
N GLY A 437 -9.48 13.09 -9.78
CA GLY A 437 -9.19 13.94 -8.62
C GLY A 437 -9.00 13.10 -7.37
N ASN A 438 -7.84 13.23 -6.76
CA ASN A 438 -7.39 12.33 -5.70
C ASN A 438 -7.76 12.82 -4.31
N MET A 439 -8.30 11.92 -3.51
CA MET A 439 -8.76 12.18 -2.16
C MET A 439 -8.06 11.29 -1.13
N LEU A 440 -7.99 11.78 0.10
CA LEU A 440 -7.93 10.91 1.26
C LEU A 440 -9.37 10.62 1.68
N ARG A 441 -9.79 9.35 1.56
CA ARG A 441 -11.09 8.88 2.01
C ARG A 441 -10.98 8.29 3.41
N ALA A 442 -12.00 8.48 4.21
CA ALA A 442 -12.09 7.83 5.50
C ALA A 442 -13.22 6.80 5.52
N LEU A 443 -12.91 5.59 5.97
CA LEU A 443 -13.87 4.51 6.16
C LEU A 443 -13.94 4.17 7.65
N THR A 444 -15.13 4.34 8.24
CA THR A 444 -15.35 4.09 9.65
C THR A 444 -15.57 2.59 9.93
N ARG A 445 -15.47 2.21 11.20
CA ARG A 445 -15.76 0.85 11.68
C ARG A 445 -17.21 0.39 11.43
N ASP A 446 -18.13 1.33 11.16
CA ASP A 446 -19.54 1.04 10.85
C ASP A 446 -19.80 1.01 9.33
N GLY A 447 -18.75 1.05 8.50
CA GLY A 447 -18.85 1.03 7.04
C GLY A 447 -19.32 2.36 6.43
N LEU A 448 -19.19 3.49 7.16
CA LEU A 448 -19.46 4.82 6.62
C LEU A 448 -18.22 5.35 5.94
N ILE A 449 -18.35 5.80 4.70
CA ILE A 449 -17.27 6.44 3.95
C ILE A 449 -17.48 7.95 3.83
N PHE A 450 -16.41 8.74 3.80
CA PHE A 450 -16.47 10.19 3.62
C PHE A 450 -15.13 10.77 3.18
N ASP A 451 -15.17 11.99 2.62
CA ASP A 451 -14.00 12.72 2.17
C ASP A 451 -13.30 13.39 3.34
N PHE A 452 -12.00 13.16 3.46
CA PHE A 452 -11.21 13.84 4.50
C PHE A 452 -10.28 14.92 3.92
N ALA A 453 -9.65 14.66 2.78
CA ALA A 453 -8.86 15.67 2.09
C ALA A 453 -9.03 15.54 0.58
N LEU A 454 -8.90 16.67 -0.14
CA LEU A 454 -8.86 16.70 -1.59
C LEU A 454 -7.60 17.43 -2.04
N ASN A 455 -6.92 16.86 -3.02
CA ASN A 455 -5.81 17.50 -3.69
C ASN A 455 -6.27 18.73 -4.50
N ASN A 456 -5.66 19.88 -4.24
CA ASN A 456 -5.89 21.14 -4.96
C ASN A 456 -4.66 21.59 -5.78
N VAL A 457 -3.76 20.67 -6.10
CA VAL A 457 -2.60 21.00 -6.93
C VAL A 457 -3.03 21.06 -8.39
N ALA A 458 -2.49 22.03 -9.12
CA ALA A 458 -2.94 22.39 -10.48
C ALA A 458 -2.83 21.29 -11.54
N SER A 459 -2.12 20.21 -11.28
CA SER A 459 -2.06 19.03 -12.15
C SER A 459 -3.33 18.15 -12.05
N GLY A 460 -4.08 18.25 -10.96
CA GLY A 460 -5.37 17.54 -10.75
C GLY A 460 -5.34 16.00 -10.71
N VAL A 461 -4.21 15.42 -11.12
CA VAL A 461 -4.03 13.97 -11.31
C VAL A 461 -2.89 13.41 -10.49
N ASP A 462 -2.39 14.15 -9.49
CA ASP A 462 -1.34 13.67 -8.60
C ASP A 462 -1.98 12.94 -7.41
N GLU A 463 -1.62 11.69 -7.20
CA GLU A 463 -2.18 10.82 -6.18
C GLU A 463 -1.69 11.18 -4.78
N PHE A 464 -2.51 10.86 -3.79
CA PHE A 464 -2.04 10.74 -2.41
C PHE A 464 -1.37 9.38 -2.21
N SER A 465 -0.20 9.39 -1.55
CA SER A 465 0.52 8.16 -1.18
C SER A 465 1.05 8.21 0.24
N GLY A 466 1.43 7.06 0.78
CA GLY A 466 2.13 6.91 2.05
C GLY A 466 1.42 7.49 3.26
N ALA A 467 0.09 7.55 3.29
CA ALA A 467 -0.64 8.07 4.43
C ALA A 467 -0.28 7.30 5.72
N THR A 468 0.09 8.00 6.78
CA THR A 468 0.48 7.39 8.05
C THR A 468 0.22 8.33 9.23
N PHE A 469 -0.23 7.80 10.36
CA PHE A 469 -0.41 8.59 11.58
C PHE A 469 0.87 8.65 12.40
N GLY A 470 1.20 9.84 12.87
CA GLY A 470 2.21 10.01 13.88
C GLY A 470 1.81 9.42 15.23
N PRO A 471 2.77 9.24 16.15
CA PRO A 471 2.53 8.71 17.48
C PRO A 471 1.41 9.46 18.22
N GLY A 472 0.45 8.70 18.76
CA GLY A 472 -0.72 9.25 19.42
C GLY A 472 -1.83 9.79 18.50
N GLY A 473 -1.67 9.69 17.18
CA GLY A 473 -2.71 10.01 16.19
C GLY A 473 -3.11 11.48 16.13
N GLN A 474 -2.20 12.41 16.49
CA GLN A 474 -2.49 13.84 16.46
C GLN A 474 -2.16 14.48 15.12
N VAL A 475 -1.28 13.87 14.34
CA VAL A 475 -0.84 14.33 13.03
C VAL A 475 -0.97 13.17 12.05
N LEU A 476 -1.60 13.42 10.92
CA LEU A 476 -1.59 12.56 9.75
C LEU A 476 -0.52 13.10 8.79
N TYR A 477 0.33 12.24 8.29
CA TYR A 477 1.26 12.54 7.21
C TYR A 477 0.79 11.87 5.94
N ALA A 478 0.96 12.55 4.81
CA ALA A 478 0.65 12.01 3.48
C ALA A 478 1.55 12.67 2.44
N ASN A 479 1.79 12.00 1.34
CA ASN A 479 2.53 12.50 0.19
C ASN A 479 1.61 12.89 -0.96
N MET A 480 2.07 13.78 -1.83
CA MET A 480 1.68 13.88 -3.22
C MET A 480 2.83 13.30 -4.03
N GLN A 481 2.62 12.16 -4.68
CA GLN A 481 3.66 11.33 -5.26
C GLN A 481 4.45 12.06 -6.37
N ALA A 482 3.81 12.36 -7.49
CA ALA A 482 4.48 12.94 -8.66
C ALA A 482 5.01 14.36 -8.39
N ASN A 483 4.31 15.15 -7.57
CA ASN A 483 4.80 16.46 -7.13
C ASN A 483 5.95 16.36 -6.13
N GLY A 484 6.12 15.22 -5.48
CA GLY A 484 7.18 14.98 -4.50
C GLY A 484 7.11 15.95 -3.34
N ILE A 485 5.98 15.97 -2.63
CA ILE A 485 5.73 16.84 -1.47
C ILE A 485 5.14 15.99 -0.36
N THR A 486 5.62 16.15 0.87
CA THR A 486 5.02 15.54 2.06
C THR A 486 4.26 16.58 2.87
N TYR A 487 3.11 16.21 3.42
CA TYR A 487 2.28 17.04 4.29
C TYR A 487 2.23 16.48 5.69
N ALA A 488 2.29 17.36 6.70
CA ALA A 488 1.85 17.10 8.06
C ALA A 488 0.49 17.80 8.23
N ILE A 489 -0.56 17.05 8.58
CA ILE A 489 -1.95 17.52 8.71
C ILE A 489 -2.42 17.32 10.15
N TRP A 490 -2.92 18.34 10.80
CA TRP A 490 -3.44 18.27 12.17
C TRP A 490 -4.64 19.17 12.37
N GLY A 491 -5.44 18.88 13.38
CA GLY A 491 -6.65 19.67 13.65
C GLY A 491 -7.54 19.07 14.73
N PRO A 492 -8.80 19.45 14.74
CA PRO A 492 -9.75 19.03 15.77
C PRO A 492 -10.29 17.61 15.54
N TRP A 493 -9.41 16.62 15.59
CA TRP A 493 -9.75 15.20 15.36
C TRP A 493 -10.90 14.69 16.20
N SER A 494 -11.11 15.27 17.42
CA SER A 494 -12.20 14.88 18.30
C SER A 494 -13.59 15.22 17.80
N ASN A 495 -13.70 16.10 16.79
CA ASN A 495 -14.99 16.56 16.26
C ASN A 495 -15.64 15.52 15.34
N GLY A 496 -14.90 14.53 14.86
CA GLY A 496 -15.39 13.57 13.87
C GLY A 496 -15.01 12.12 14.14
N LEU A 497 -15.07 11.31 13.08
CA LEU A 497 -15.04 9.85 13.12
C LEU A 497 -13.67 9.22 12.82
N ILE A 498 -12.59 10.02 12.70
CA ILE A 498 -11.20 9.53 12.49
C ILE A 498 -10.44 9.44 13.80
#